data_a55b8c31d5b5f3d1484ed5daa8b18d36
#
_entry.id   a55b8c31d5b5f3d1484ed5daa8b18d36
#
_cell.length_a   1.000
_cell.length_b   1.000
_cell.length_c   1.000
_cell.angle_alpha   90.00
_cell.angle_beta   90.00
_cell.angle_gamma   90.00
#
_symmetry.space_group_name_H-M   'P 1'
#
loop_
_entity.id
_entity.type
_entity.pdbx_description
1 polymer ?
#
loop_
_entity_poly.entity_id
_entity_poly.type
_entity_poly.pdbx_seq_one_letter_code
_entity_poly.pdbx_strand_id
1 'polypeptide(L)'
;METKPPHPGQVLEEKFLAPLGVTHAALARHVRLSERTILEIVHGRRRITARTAWLFAQAFGTDPEYWMQLQVAWSLSRSEPKRPLQRLEKSVAQLPLLSLSPRR
;
A
#
# COMPACT_ATOMS: atom_id res chain seq x y z
N MET A 1 -18.92 12.78 -5.29
CA MET A 1 -18.40 12.52 -4.07
C MET A 1 -17.16 11.72 -4.12
N GLU A 2 -16.18 12.20 -3.46
CA GLU A 2 -14.94 11.61 -3.50
C GLU A 2 -14.74 10.68 -2.39
N THR A 3 -14.31 9.51 -2.63
CA THR A 3 -14.08 8.55 -1.60
C THR A 3 -12.61 8.44 -1.37
N LYS A 4 -12.21 8.47 -0.14
CA LYS A 4 -10.81 8.31 0.15
C LYS A 4 -10.40 6.88 -0.07
N PRO A 5 -9.19 6.65 -0.57
CA PRO A 5 -8.73 5.27 -0.76
C PRO A 5 -8.65 4.54 0.57
N PRO A 6 -9.02 3.28 0.59
CA PRO A 6 -8.93 2.51 1.84
C PRO A 6 -7.51 2.12 2.13
N HIS A 7 -7.21 1.88 3.40
CA HIS A 7 -5.93 1.32 3.78
C HIS A 7 -5.87 -0.13 3.29
N PRO A 8 -4.71 -0.60 2.84
CA PRO A 8 -4.61 -2.01 2.39
C PRO A 8 -5.10 -3.00 3.43
N GLY A 9 -4.94 -2.67 4.72
CA GLY A 9 -5.42 -3.56 5.77
C GLY A 9 -6.92 -3.72 5.78
N GLN A 10 -7.65 -2.66 5.44
CA GLN A 10 -9.09 -2.74 5.35
C GLN A 10 -9.50 -3.66 4.20
N VAL A 11 -8.81 -3.54 3.07
CA VAL A 11 -9.07 -4.41 1.93
C VAL A 11 -8.75 -5.86 2.28
N LEU A 12 -7.63 -6.06 2.97
CA LEU A 12 -7.25 -7.40 3.42
C LEU A 12 -8.38 -8.01 4.24
N GLU A 13 -8.88 -7.28 5.20
CA GLU A 13 -9.92 -7.80 6.07
C GLU A 13 -11.22 -8.03 5.33
N GLU A 14 -11.70 -7.05 4.61
CA GLU A 14 -13.04 -7.08 4.04
C GLU A 14 -13.15 -7.89 2.76
N LYS A 15 -12.11 -7.89 1.96
CA LYS A 15 -12.20 -8.55 0.67
C LYS A 15 -11.52 -9.90 0.60
N PHE A 16 -10.70 -10.22 1.58
CA PHE A 16 -9.99 -11.48 1.57
C PHE A 16 -10.23 -12.32 2.81
N LEU A 17 -9.95 -11.80 3.98
CA LEU A 17 -10.04 -12.63 5.17
C LEU A 17 -11.47 -12.98 5.53
N ALA A 18 -12.34 -11.99 5.58
CA ALA A 18 -13.73 -12.26 5.95
C ALA A 18 -14.43 -13.18 4.96
N PRO A 19 -14.36 -12.91 3.64
CA PRO A 19 -15.02 -13.81 2.70
C PRO A 19 -14.47 -15.23 2.70
N LEU A 20 -13.17 -15.38 2.95
CA LEU A 20 -12.57 -16.71 2.95
C LEU A 20 -12.65 -17.39 4.29
N GLY A 21 -13.11 -16.70 5.31
CA GLY A 21 -13.18 -17.28 6.64
C GLY A 21 -11.83 -17.56 7.25
N VAL A 22 -10.83 -16.74 6.91
CA VAL A 22 -9.47 -16.93 7.40
C VAL A 22 -9.24 -16.00 8.58
N THR A 23 -8.76 -16.55 9.69
CA THR A 23 -8.49 -15.74 10.86
C THR A 23 -7.15 -15.03 10.72
N HIS A 24 -6.96 -13.99 11.52
CA HIS A 24 -5.69 -13.27 11.51
C HIS A 24 -4.54 -14.20 11.88
N ALA A 25 -4.77 -15.06 12.86
CA ALA A 25 -3.74 -15.99 13.29
C ALA A 25 -3.39 -16.99 12.19
N ALA A 26 -4.39 -17.45 11.46
CA ALA A 26 -4.14 -18.42 10.38
C ALA A 26 -3.35 -17.77 9.26
N LEU A 27 -3.71 -16.54 8.88
CA LEU A 27 -2.96 -15.84 7.86
C LEU A 27 -1.52 -15.62 8.30
N ALA A 28 -1.36 -15.17 9.54
CA ALA A 28 -0.02 -14.90 10.07
C ALA A 28 0.87 -16.13 9.97
N ARG A 29 0.33 -17.27 10.36
CA ARG A 29 1.06 -18.52 10.28
C ARG A 29 1.41 -18.87 8.86
N HIS A 30 0.46 -18.69 7.96
CA HIS A 30 0.64 -19.05 6.56
C HIS A 30 1.74 -18.22 5.89
N VAL A 31 1.73 -16.91 6.12
CA VAL A 31 2.71 -16.01 5.50
C VAL A 31 3.96 -15.81 6.36
N ARG A 32 4.01 -16.48 7.51
CA ARG A 32 5.16 -16.44 8.39
C ARG A 32 5.46 -15.05 8.94
N LEU A 33 4.42 -14.35 9.30
CA LEU A 33 4.52 -13.08 10.00
C LEU A 33 3.87 -13.27 11.36
N SER A 34 4.15 -12.37 12.29
CA SER A 34 3.51 -12.46 13.58
C SER A 34 2.07 -12.02 13.47
N GLU A 35 1.23 -12.54 14.34
CA GLU A 35 -0.17 -12.12 14.37
C GLU A 35 -0.27 -10.63 14.66
N ARG A 36 0.62 -10.13 15.50
CA ARG A 36 0.66 -8.71 15.80
C ARG A 36 0.87 -7.88 14.54
N THR A 37 1.78 -8.32 13.66
CA THR A 37 2.01 -7.62 12.40
C THR A 37 0.75 -7.60 11.56
N ILE A 38 0.06 -8.73 11.47
CA ILE A 38 -1.17 -8.80 10.69
C ILE A 38 -2.23 -7.86 11.28
N LEU A 39 -2.37 -7.86 12.60
CA LEU A 39 -3.35 -6.99 13.24
C LEU A 39 -3.02 -5.53 13.04
N GLU A 40 -1.75 -5.17 13.08
CA GLU A 40 -1.35 -3.79 12.84
C GLU A 40 -1.69 -3.36 11.42
N ILE A 41 -1.52 -4.26 10.47
CA ILE A 41 -1.87 -3.96 9.08
C ILE A 41 -3.39 -3.79 8.96
N VAL A 42 -4.14 -4.73 9.52
CA VAL A 42 -5.59 -4.69 9.44
C VAL A 42 -6.15 -3.42 10.06
N HIS A 43 -5.54 -2.95 11.13
CA HIS A 43 -6.00 -1.74 11.79
C HIS A 43 -5.41 -0.45 11.23
N GLY A 44 -4.69 -0.56 10.13
CA GLY A 44 -4.16 0.63 9.47
C GLY A 44 -2.96 1.26 10.16
N ARG A 45 -2.31 0.51 11.03
CA ARG A 45 -1.18 1.03 11.78
C ARG A 45 0.17 0.63 11.23
N ARG A 46 0.17 -0.18 10.19
CA ARG A 46 1.40 -0.63 9.57
C ARG A 46 1.21 -0.64 8.07
N ARG A 47 2.20 -0.14 7.37
CA ARG A 47 2.12 -0.06 5.92
C ARG A 47 2.47 -1.40 5.28
N ILE A 48 2.08 -1.58 4.04
CA ILE A 48 2.47 -2.72 3.25
C ILE A 48 3.82 -2.43 2.63
N THR A 49 4.77 -3.30 2.88
CA THR A 49 6.06 -3.21 2.21
C THR A 49 6.07 -4.13 1.01
N ALA A 50 7.10 -4.02 0.18
CA ALA A 50 7.21 -4.88 -0.98
C ALA A 50 7.21 -6.36 -0.58
N ARG A 51 7.88 -6.67 0.51
CA ARG A 51 7.91 -8.05 0.97
C ARG A 51 6.53 -8.54 1.35
N THR A 52 5.78 -7.74 2.10
CA THR A 52 4.44 -8.12 2.52
C THR A 52 3.51 -8.23 1.31
N ALA A 53 3.69 -7.34 0.33
CA ALA A 53 2.89 -7.39 -0.88
C ALA A 53 3.10 -8.73 -1.61
N TRP A 54 4.33 -9.19 -1.69
CA TRP A 54 4.62 -10.47 -2.30
C TRP A 54 3.99 -11.62 -1.52
N LEU A 55 4.06 -11.56 -0.18
CA LEU A 55 3.50 -12.62 0.64
C LEU A 55 1.98 -12.70 0.46
N PHE A 56 1.32 -11.55 0.46
CA PHE A 56 -0.14 -11.54 0.27
C PHE A 56 -0.50 -11.95 -1.16
N ALA A 57 0.29 -11.53 -2.13
CA ALA A 57 0.03 -11.91 -3.51
C ALA A 57 0.07 -13.43 -3.67
N GLN A 58 1.04 -14.05 -3.07
CA GLN A 58 1.15 -15.50 -3.16
C GLN A 58 0.06 -16.20 -2.37
N ALA A 59 -0.30 -15.65 -1.22
CA ALA A 59 -1.33 -16.26 -0.40
C ALA A 59 -2.71 -16.19 -1.04
N PHE A 60 -3.00 -15.09 -1.73
CA PHE A 60 -4.36 -14.87 -2.26
C PHE A 60 -4.44 -14.96 -3.78
N GLY A 61 -3.34 -15.21 -4.45
CA GLY A 61 -3.38 -15.32 -5.91
C GLY A 61 -3.57 -14.00 -6.61
N THR A 62 -3.06 -12.92 -6.02
CA THR A 62 -3.12 -11.60 -6.64
C THR A 62 -1.72 -11.21 -7.07
N ASP A 63 -1.60 -10.05 -7.68
CA ASP A 63 -0.29 -9.50 -8.01
C ASP A 63 0.25 -8.69 -6.84
N PRO A 64 1.55 -8.67 -6.62
CA PRO A 64 2.08 -7.83 -5.55
C PRO A 64 1.81 -6.34 -5.81
N GLU A 65 1.73 -5.94 -7.07
CA GLU A 65 1.43 -4.56 -7.40
C GLU A 65 0.06 -4.13 -6.88
N TYR A 66 -0.88 -5.06 -6.85
CA TYR A 66 -2.20 -4.75 -6.31
C TYR A 66 -2.09 -4.18 -4.89
N TRP A 67 -1.31 -4.85 -4.05
CA TRP A 67 -1.15 -4.42 -2.68
C TRP A 67 -0.35 -3.13 -2.55
N MET A 68 0.69 -2.98 -3.38
CA MET A 68 1.48 -1.76 -3.34
C MET A 68 0.69 -0.56 -3.84
N GLN A 69 -0.18 -0.76 -4.84
CA GLN A 69 -0.99 0.33 -5.33
C GLN A 69 -1.99 0.80 -4.29
N LEU A 70 -2.54 -0.12 -3.50
CA LEU A 70 -3.41 0.27 -2.40
C LEU A 70 -2.65 1.11 -1.39
N GLN A 71 -1.43 0.72 -1.09
CA GLN A 71 -0.62 1.45 -0.13
C GLN A 71 -0.26 2.83 -0.66
N VAL A 72 0.12 2.91 -1.92
CA VAL A 72 0.50 4.18 -2.51
C VAL A 72 -0.68 5.15 -2.50
N ALA A 73 -1.84 4.67 -2.93
CA ALA A 73 -3.02 5.54 -2.97
C ALA A 73 -3.36 6.06 -1.58
N TRP A 74 -3.32 5.18 -0.59
CA TRP A 74 -3.65 5.58 0.76
C TRP A 74 -2.62 6.57 1.30
N SER A 75 -1.34 6.27 1.09
CA SER A 75 -0.27 7.13 1.59
C SER A 75 -0.33 8.53 0.98
N LEU A 76 -0.56 8.60 -0.32
CA LEU A 76 -0.64 9.89 -0.99
C LEU A 76 -1.83 10.69 -0.51
N SER A 77 -2.96 10.03 -0.27
CA SER A 77 -4.15 10.73 0.18
C SER A 77 -3.96 11.34 1.56
N ARG A 78 -3.01 10.85 2.33
CA ARG A 78 -2.79 11.34 3.69
C ARG A 78 -1.58 12.22 3.83
N SER A 79 -0.85 12.42 2.75
CA SER A 79 0.42 13.14 2.82
C SER A 79 0.47 14.43 2.03
N GLU A 80 -0.63 14.80 1.45
CA GLU A 80 -0.63 16.02 0.66
C GLU A 80 -0.37 17.21 1.56
N PRO A 81 0.58 18.09 1.20
CA PRO A 81 0.90 19.23 2.04
C PRO A 81 -0.29 20.16 2.14
N LYS A 82 -0.49 20.74 3.31
CA LYS A 82 -1.54 21.72 3.48
C LYS A 82 -1.23 22.99 2.74
N ARG A 83 0.04 23.33 2.64
CA ARG A 83 0.47 24.46 1.88
C ARG A 83 1.16 23.99 0.64
N PRO A 84 0.55 24.12 -0.51
CA PRO A 84 1.17 23.65 -1.75
C PRO A 84 2.43 24.45 -2.04
N LEU A 85 3.40 23.79 -2.58
CA LEU A 85 4.61 24.46 -3.02
C LEU A 85 4.42 25.03 -4.39
N GLN A 86 5.11 26.09 -4.65
CA GLN A 86 5.07 26.69 -5.94
C GLN A 86 5.88 25.87 -6.89
N ARG A 87 5.39 25.68 -8.08
CA ARG A 87 6.12 24.96 -9.08
C ARG A 87 7.38 25.72 -9.46
N LEU A 88 8.47 25.00 -9.59
CA LEU A 88 9.68 25.65 -10.09
C LEU A 88 9.44 26.11 -11.51
N GLU A 89 9.98 27.26 -11.81
CA GLU A 89 9.75 27.83 -13.10
C GLU A 89 10.29 27.04 -14.25
N LYS A 90 11.11 27.60 -15.02
CA LYS A 90 11.57 26.98 -16.19
C LYS A 90 12.37 25.75 -16.03
N SER A 91 13.09 25.66 -14.96
CA SER A 91 14.03 24.56 -14.85
C SER A 91 13.36 23.20 -14.89
N VAL A 92 12.24 23.05 -14.21
CA VAL A 92 11.57 21.75 -14.23
C VAL A 92 10.97 21.47 -15.59
N ALA A 93 10.38 22.47 -16.17
CA ALA A 93 9.74 22.30 -17.47
C ALA A 93 10.71 21.90 -18.54
N GLN A 94 11.96 22.21 -18.37
CA GLN A 94 12.95 21.92 -19.38
C GLN A 94 13.76 20.68 -19.12
N LEU A 95 13.50 19.99 -18.03
CA LEU A 95 14.23 18.79 -17.74
C LEU A 95 13.76 17.67 -18.65
N PRO A 96 14.68 16.95 -19.26
CA PRO A 96 14.27 15.80 -20.05
C PRO A 96 13.73 14.73 -19.15
N LEU A 97 12.84 13.94 -19.68
CA LEU A 97 12.25 12.86 -18.91
C LEU A 97 13.28 11.91 -18.35
N LEU A 98 14.32 11.69 -19.09
CA LEU A 98 15.36 10.81 -18.63
C LEU A 98 16.03 11.27 -17.37
N SER A 99 16.10 12.58 -17.19
CA SER A 99 16.69 13.10 -15.98
C SER A 99 15.91 12.80 -14.76
N LEU A 100 14.65 12.44 -14.93
CA LEU A 100 13.80 12.14 -13.80
C LEU A 100 13.75 10.67 -13.49
N SER A 101 14.44 9.86 -14.25
CA SER A 101 14.43 8.43 -14.01
C SER A 101 15.23 8.10 -12.78
N PRO A 102 14.83 7.07 -12.06
CA PRO A 102 15.59 6.68 -10.88
C PRO A 102 16.97 6.19 -11.28
N ARG A 103 17.92 6.43 -10.41
CA ARG A 103 19.22 5.97 -10.67
C ARG A 103 19.41 4.65 -10.08
N ARG A 104 20.30 3.90 -10.60
CA ARG A 104 20.56 2.60 -10.10
C ARG A 104 21.68 2.52 -9.22
#